data_a07da3ff8cf4d12e2a83f7e5b63dc5a3
#
_entry.id   a07da3ff8cf4d12e2a83f7e5b63dc5a3
#
_cell.length_a   1.000
_cell.length_b   1.000
_cell.length_c   1.000
_cell.angle_alpha   90.00
_cell.angle_beta   90.00
_cell.angle_gamma   90.00
#
_symmetry.space_group_name_H-M   'P 1'
#
loop_
_entity.id
_entity.type
_entity.pdbx_description
1 polymer ?
#
loop_
_entity_poly.entity_id
_entity_poly.type
_entity_poly.pdbx_seq_one_letter_code
_entity_poly.pdbx_strand_id
1 'polypeptide(L)'
;MPSPPFEAGPRALPRHGVFTLSTQLSSLLERLRGPAAARRFGRLRRGIEKEGLRVDDRGVIAATFHPRALGSKLTHPHITTDYSEALLEYITPVYSRPDEALEFLADLHRYTYRHLDGEWIWPASMPSRLNGNDSVPIADYGSSNVGTMKHVY
;
A
#
# COMPACT_ATOMS: atom_id res chain seq x y z
N MET A 1 13.86 -58.67 -22.85
CA MET A 1 14.56 -57.56 -23.52
C MET A 1 14.31 -56.32 -22.72
N PRO A 2 15.30 -55.70 -22.10
CA PRO A 2 15.11 -54.44 -21.38
C PRO A 2 15.12 -53.25 -22.36
N SER A 3 14.21 -52.30 -22.18
CA SER A 3 14.08 -51.08 -22.96
C SER A 3 15.27 -50.13 -22.67
N PRO A 4 15.74 -49.37 -23.66
CA PRO A 4 16.86 -48.46 -23.47
C PRO A 4 16.45 -47.23 -22.63
N PRO A 5 17.41 -46.61 -21.93
CA PRO A 5 17.14 -45.43 -21.11
C PRO A 5 16.93 -44.21 -22.01
N PHE A 6 15.94 -43.41 -21.63
CA PHE A 6 15.59 -42.13 -22.26
C PHE A 6 16.58 -41.05 -21.76
N GLU A 7 17.58 -40.73 -22.57
CA GLU A 7 18.45 -39.57 -22.33
C GLU A 7 17.75 -38.28 -22.80
N ALA A 8 17.17 -37.54 -21.89
CA ALA A 8 16.73 -36.18 -22.13
C ALA A 8 17.90 -35.21 -21.88
N GLY A 9 18.64 -34.91 -22.96
CA GLY A 9 19.62 -33.83 -22.93
C GLY A 9 18.97 -32.47 -22.62
N PRO A 10 19.68 -31.52 -21.99
CA PRO A 10 19.11 -30.20 -21.63
C PRO A 10 18.74 -29.43 -22.90
N ARG A 11 17.43 -29.18 -23.08
CA ARG A 11 16.90 -28.36 -24.17
C ARG A 11 17.33 -26.92 -23.90
N ALA A 12 18.31 -26.41 -24.63
CA ALA A 12 18.72 -25.02 -24.56
C ALA A 12 17.55 -24.11 -24.98
N LEU A 13 17.10 -23.27 -24.07
CA LEU A 13 16.11 -22.22 -24.35
C LEU A 13 16.69 -21.22 -25.37
N PRO A 14 15.89 -20.72 -26.32
CA PRO A 14 16.38 -19.80 -27.34
C PRO A 14 16.80 -18.47 -26.69
N ARG A 15 18.09 -18.14 -26.84
CA ARG A 15 18.72 -16.92 -26.26
C ARG A 15 18.22 -15.59 -26.86
N HIS A 16 17.37 -15.62 -27.90
CA HIS A 16 16.94 -14.42 -28.61
C HIS A 16 16.00 -13.52 -27.83
N GLY A 17 15.14 -14.03 -26.93
CA GLY A 17 14.19 -13.22 -26.16
C GLY A 17 14.82 -12.33 -25.08
N VAL A 18 15.89 -12.81 -24.44
CA VAL A 18 16.59 -12.09 -23.37
C VAL A 18 17.38 -10.90 -23.93
N PHE A 19 17.96 -11.04 -25.12
CA PHE A 19 18.77 -10.00 -25.75
C PHE A 19 17.89 -8.82 -26.23
N THR A 20 16.72 -9.08 -26.75
CA THR A 20 15.78 -8.06 -27.24
C THR A 20 15.22 -7.23 -26.06
N LEU A 21 14.86 -7.88 -24.96
CA LEU A 21 14.33 -7.20 -23.77
C LEU A 21 15.40 -6.31 -23.11
N SER A 22 16.64 -6.80 -23.02
CA SER A 22 17.79 -6.04 -22.51
C SER A 22 18.09 -4.81 -23.35
N THR A 23 18.05 -4.93 -24.67
CA THR A 23 18.29 -3.81 -25.59
C THR A 23 17.19 -2.76 -25.50
N GLN A 24 15.92 -3.16 -25.43
CA GLN A 24 14.78 -2.26 -25.26
C GLN A 24 14.86 -1.53 -23.92
N LEU A 25 15.17 -2.24 -22.84
CA LEU A 25 15.33 -1.64 -21.51
C LEU A 25 16.48 -0.62 -21.49
N SER A 26 17.62 -0.98 -22.05
CA SER A 26 18.77 -0.07 -22.14
C SER A 26 18.43 1.21 -22.92
N SER A 27 17.77 1.08 -24.07
CA SER A 27 17.31 2.23 -24.86
C SER A 27 16.32 3.10 -24.09
N LEU A 28 15.40 2.50 -23.35
CA LEU A 28 14.45 3.24 -22.50
C LEU A 28 15.18 3.99 -21.38
N LEU A 29 16.11 3.35 -20.70
CA LEU A 29 16.92 3.98 -19.64
C LEU A 29 17.75 5.15 -20.17
N GLU A 30 18.36 5.04 -21.35
CA GLU A 30 19.08 6.15 -21.98
C GLU A 30 18.15 7.34 -22.27
N ARG A 31 16.96 7.10 -22.76
CA ARG A 31 15.95 8.15 -22.96
C ARG A 31 15.53 8.82 -21.66
N LEU A 32 15.45 8.08 -20.57
CA LEU A 32 15.09 8.60 -19.24
C LEU A 32 16.22 9.38 -18.58
N ARG A 33 17.48 9.13 -18.95
CA ARG A 33 18.67 9.88 -18.46
C ARG A 33 18.85 11.24 -19.14
N GLY A 34 18.19 11.47 -20.26
CA GLY A 34 18.33 12.70 -21.02
C GLY A 34 17.81 13.96 -20.32
N PRO A 35 18.31 15.16 -20.66
CA PRO A 35 17.90 16.43 -20.02
C PRO A 35 16.41 16.74 -20.14
N ALA A 36 15.75 16.28 -21.21
CA ALA A 36 14.31 16.45 -21.38
C ALA A 36 13.51 15.63 -20.38
N ALA A 37 13.93 14.38 -20.10
CA ALA A 37 13.33 13.55 -19.08
C ALA A 37 13.57 14.12 -17.68
N ALA A 38 14.79 14.54 -17.37
CA ALA A 38 15.13 15.18 -16.09
C ALA A 38 14.24 16.40 -15.80
N ARG A 39 13.99 17.26 -16.80
CA ARG A 39 13.06 18.39 -16.65
C ARG A 39 11.63 17.96 -16.41
N ARG A 40 11.16 16.88 -17.03
CA ARG A 40 9.81 16.33 -16.80
C ARG A 40 9.68 15.73 -15.40
N PHE A 41 10.67 14.96 -14.96
CA PHE A 41 10.69 14.38 -13.60
C PHE A 41 10.76 15.46 -12.52
N GLY A 42 11.50 16.56 -12.75
CA GLY A 42 11.55 17.70 -11.84
C GLY A 42 10.22 18.47 -11.70
N ARG A 43 9.25 18.22 -12.59
CA ARG A 43 7.90 18.83 -12.54
C ARG A 43 6.83 17.88 -12.04
N LEU A 44 7.18 16.63 -11.69
CA LEU A 44 6.23 15.68 -11.16
C LEU A 44 5.66 16.18 -9.82
N ARG A 45 4.35 16.12 -9.71
CA ARG A 45 3.64 16.31 -8.47
C ARG A 45 3.11 14.96 -8.01
N ARG A 46 3.14 14.72 -6.70
CA ARG A 46 2.72 13.44 -6.11
C ARG A 46 2.03 13.64 -4.78
N GLY A 47 0.97 12.90 -4.58
CA GLY A 47 0.40 12.59 -3.29
C GLY A 47 0.73 11.14 -2.93
N ILE A 48 0.63 10.80 -1.67
CA ILE A 48 0.81 9.44 -1.15
C ILE A 48 -0.48 9.07 -0.42
N GLU A 49 -1.01 7.92 -0.76
CA GLU A 49 -1.98 7.20 0.04
C GLU A 49 -1.24 6.02 0.69
N LYS A 50 -1.34 5.90 2.00
CA LYS A 50 -0.71 4.81 2.75
C LYS A 50 -1.69 4.20 3.70
N GLU A 51 -1.87 2.93 3.57
CA GLU A 51 -2.69 2.13 4.47
C GLU A 51 -1.85 1.50 5.61
N GLY A 52 -2.50 1.23 6.72
CA GLY A 52 -1.90 0.53 7.84
C GLY A 52 -2.97 -0.06 8.76
N LEU A 53 -2.88 -1.37 9.01
CA LEU A 53 -3.76 -2.05 9.94
C LEU A 53 -3.43 -1.64 11.38
N ARG A 54 -4.46 -1.34 12.18
CA ARG A 54 -4.32 -1.27 13.64
C ARG A 54 -4.26 -2.69 14.19
N VAL A 55 -3.34 -2.91 15.11
CA VAL A 55 -3.13 -4.19 15.79
C VAL A 55 -2.96 -3.98 17.28
N ASP A 56 -3.23 -5.01 18.09
CA ASP A 56 -2.91 -5.01 19.53
C ASP A 56 -1.40 -5.26 19.76
N ASP A 57 -1.00 -5.31 21.02
CA ASP A 57 0.39 -5.55 21.45
C ASP A 57 0.93 -6.93 21.07
N ARG A 58 0.07 -7.87 20.68
CA ARG A 58 0.43 -9.22 20.18
C ARG A 58 0.44 -9.31 18.66
N GLY A 59 0.20 -8.21 17.98
CA GLY A 59 0.11 -8.14 16.52
C GLY A 59 -1.18 -8.75 15.93
N VAL A 60 -2.22 -8.88 16.75
CA VAL A 60 -3.55 -9.33 16.28
C VAL A 60 -4.33 -8.12 15.78
N ILE A 61 -5.06 -8.27 14.68
CA ILE A 61 -5.90 -7.22 14.10
C ILE A 61 -6.82 -6.61 15.16
N ALA A 62 -6.87 -5.29 15.25
CA ALA A 62 -7.73 -4.58 16.19
C ALA A 62 -9.22 -4.76 15.85
N ALA A 63 -10.02 -5.05 16.87
CA ALA A 63 -11.48 -5.17 16.75
C ALA A 63 -12.23 -3.91 17.25
N THR A 64 -11.49 -2.85 17.56
CA THR A 64 -12.03 -1.58 18.05
C THR A 64 -12.53 -0.71 16.89
N PHE A 65 -13.47 0.20 17.19
CA PHE A 65 -13.92 1.20 16.24
C PHE A 65 -12.82 2.20 15.89
N HIS A 66 -13.01 2.92 14.79
CA HIS A 66 -12.14 4.05 14.42
C HIS A 66 -11.98 5.01 15.59
N PRO A 67 -10.75 5.33 16.02
CA PRO A 67 -10.52 6.18 17.19
C PRO A 67 -11.13 7.57 17.00
N ARG A 68 -12.04 7.97 17.88
CA ARG A 68 -12.73 9.27 17.80
C ARG A 68 -11.76 10.46 17.78
N ALA A 69 -10.63 10.32 18.44
CA ALA A 69 -9.60 11.35 18.51
C ALA A 69 -8.91 11.61 17.16
N LEU A 70 -9.00 10.67 16.22
CA LEU A 70 -8.50 10.85 14.84
C LEU A 70 -9.49 11.63 13.96
N GLY A 71 -10.66 11.98 14.48
CA GLY A 71 -11.70 12.68 13.73
C GLY A 71 -12.66 11.75 13.01
N SER A 72 -13.41 12.29 12.06
CA SER A 72 -14.41 11.53 11.31
C SER A 72 -13.78 10.81 10.11
N LYS A 73 -13.88 9.50 10.07
CA LYS A 73 -13.43 8.69 8.92
C LYS A 73 -14.12 9.00 7.59
N LEU A 74 -15.25 9.73 7.62
CA LEU A 74 -15.95 10.16 6.41
C LEU A 74 -15.54 11.56 5.91
N THR A 75 -15.11 12.44 6.81
CA THR A 75 -14.91 13.86 6.48
C THR A 75 -13.52 14.37 6.79
N HIS A 76 -12.68 13.61 7.49
CA HIS A 76 -11.30 14.01 7.73
C HIS A 76 -10.50 13.95 6.42
N PRO A 77 -9.80 15.02 6.02
CA PRO A 77 -9.19 15.10 4.69
C PRO A 77 -7.94 14.22 4.53
N HIS A 78 -7.36 13.74 5.62
CA HIS A 78 -6.03 13.10 5.63
C HIS A 78 -5.97 11.77 6.37
N ILE A 79 -6.98 11.43 7.18
CA ILE A 79 -7.06 10.16 7.90
C ILE A 79 -8.46 9.61 7.73
N THR A 80 -8.57 8.46 7.12
CA THR A 80 -9.84 7.76 6.95
C THR A 80 -9.69 6.28 7.34
N THR A 81 -10.76 5.54 7.21
CA THR A 81 -10.79 4.08 7.32
C THR A 81 -11.16 3.53 5.95
N ASP A 82 -10.47 2.52 5.49
CA ASP A 82 -10.83 1.83 4.26
C ASP A 82 -11.74 0.62 4.52
N TYR A 83 -11.59 -0.48 3.81
CA TYR A 83 -12.50 -1.63 3.85
C TYR A 83 -12.66 -2.25 5.25
N SER A 84 -11.60 -2.41 6.01
CA SER A 84 -11.65 -2.89 7.39
C SER A 84 -11.69 -1.71 8.37
N GLU A 85 -12.49 -1.83 9.44
CA GLU A 85 -12.52 -0.86 10.55
C GLU A 85 -11.14 -0.66 11.19
N ALA A 86 -10.27 -1.68 11.12
CA ALA A 86 -8.90 -1.61 11.59
C ALA A 86 -7.94 -0.95 10.59
N LEU A 87 -8.32 -0.77 9.32
CA LEU A 87 -7.44 -0.27 8.27
C LEU A 87 -7.52 1.25 8.18
N LEU A 88 -6.52 1.92 8.76
CA LEU A 88 -6.38 3.38 8.59
C LEU A 88 -5.71 3.66 7.24
N GLU A 89 -6.25 4.65 6.54
CA GLU A 89 -5.71 5.21 5.32
C GLU A 89 -5.27 6.64 5.55
N TYR A 90 -4.03 6.93 5.16
CA TYR A 90 -3.39 8.25 5.28
C TYR A 90 -3.25 8.87 3.89
N ILE A 91 -3.78 10.07 3.72
CA ILE A 91 -3.83 10.78 2.44
C ILE A 91 -3.04 12.09 2.56
N THR A 92 -1.95 12.23 1.81
CA THR A 92 -1.19 13.48 1.80
C THR A 92 -1.77 14.47 0.79
N PRO A 93 -1.55 15.78 0.96
CA PRO A 93 -1.66 16.71 -0.14
C PRO A 93 -0.70 16.38 -1.28
N VAL A 94 -0.88 17.05 -2.42
CA VAL A 94 -0.01 16.88 -3.59
C VAL A 94 1.18 17.83 -3.49
N TYR A 95 2.39 17.28 -3.44
CA TYR A 95 3.65 17.99 -3.33
C TYR A 95 4.50 17.88 -4.58
N SER A 96 5.36 18.87 -4.81
CA SER A 96 6.38 18.82 -5.86
C SER A 96 7.64 18.12 -5.38
N ARG A 97 7.92 18.17 -4.09
CA ARG A 97 9.09 17.56 -3.45
C ARG A 97 8.67 16.29 -2.70
N PRO A 98 9.39 15.18 -2.87
CA PRO A 98 9.08 13.92 -2.17
C PRO A 98 9.24 14.02 -0.65
N ASP A 99 10.24 14.76 -0.19
CA ASP A 99 10.51 14.98 1.22
C ASP A 99 9.35 15.66 1.95
N GLU A 100 8.69 16.65 1.34
CA GLU A 100 7.51 17.32 1.90
C GLU A 100 6.34 16.32 2.09
N ALA A 101 6.10 15.46 1.10
CA ALA A 101 5.06 14.43 1.22
C ALA A 101 5.38 13.41 2.32
N LEU A 102 6.65 13.01 2.45
CA LEU A 102 7.09 12.07 3.49
C LEU A 102 7.03 12.71 4.89
N GLU A 103 7.40 13.98 5.02
CA GLU A 103 7.31 14.69 6.30
C GLU A 103 5.85 14.82 6.75
N PHE A 104 4.96 15.21 5.85
CA PHE A 104 3.54 15.27 6.14
C PHE A 104 2.98 13.90 6.56
N LEU A 105 3.35 12.84 5.85
CA LEU A 105 2.96 11.47 6.21
C LEU A 105 3.50 11.07 7.59
N ALA A 106 4.75 11.43 7.90
CA ALA A 106 5.34 11.19 9.22
C ALA A 106 4.57 11.94 10.33
N ASP A 107 4.09 13.17 10.07
CA ASP A 107 3.29 13.93 11.01
C ASP A 107 1.92 13.28 11.24
N LEU A 108 1.27 12.76 10.19
CA LEU A 108 0.05 11.98 10.33
C LEU A 108 0.27 10.74 11.22
N HIS A 109 1.39 10.03 11.04
CA HIS A 109 1.74 8.89 11.89
C HIS A 109 1.99 9.32 13.34
N ARG A 110 2.75 10.39 13.58
CA ARG A 110 3.00 10.92 14.93
C ARG A 110 1.69 11.33 15.61
N TYR A 111 0.80 11.98 14.87
CA TYR A 111 -0.52 12.34 15.36
C TYR A 111 -1.32 11.09 15.72
N THR A 112 -1.38 10.09 14.84
CA THR A 112 -2.07 8.82 15.07
C THR A 112 -1.57 8.14 16.34
N TYR A 113 -0.26 7.94 16.48
CA TYR A 113 0.31 7.26 17.65
C TYR A 113 0.05 7.98 18.99
N ARG A 114 -0.16 9.29 18.97
CA ARG A 114 -0.56 10.03 20.19
C ARG A 114 -2.01 9.79 20.60
N HIS A 115 -2.81 9.23 19.70
CA HIS A 115 -4.25 9.05 19.87
C HIS A 115 -4.71 7.58 19.79
N LEU A 116 -3.78 6.67 19.58
CA LEU A 116 -4.03 5.24 19.73
C LEU A 116 -3.86 4.86 21.20
N ASP A 117 -4.84 4.12 21.71
CA ASP A 117 -4.84 3.62 23.09
C ASP A 117 -4.47 2.14 23.07
N GLY A 118 -3.19 1.83 23.33
CA GLY A 118 -2.68 0.45 23.38
C GLY A 118 -2.64 -0.28 22.04
N GLU A 119 -2.84 0.41 20.93
CA GLU A 119 -2.78 -0.16 19.58
C GLU A 119 -1.55 0.34 18.82
N TRP A 120 -1.18 -0.40 17.79
CA TRP A 120 -0.04 -0.13 16.93
C TRP A 120 -0.46 -0.16 15.47
N ILE A 121 0.27 0.55 14.60
CA ILE A 121 0.11 0.41 13.15
C ILE A 121 1.05 -0.69 12.65
N TRP A 122 0.47 -1.71 12.03
CA TRP A 122 1.21 -2.81 11.44
C TRP A 122 2.11 -2.33 10.30
N PRO A 123 3.43 -2.54 10.36
CA PRO A 123 4.37 -1.89 9.44
C PRO A 123 4.57 -2.63 8.12
N ALA A 124 4.03 -3.84 7.97
CA ALA A 124 4.31 -4.71 6.84
C ALA A 124 3.10 -4.82 5.90
N SER A 125 3.36 -5.05 4.60
CA SER A 125 2.31 -5.29 3.60
C SER A 125 1.69 -6.69 3.69
N MET A 126 2.30 -7.60 4.48
CA MET A 126 1.70 -8.92 4.75
C MET A 126 0.62 -8.80 5.83
N PRO A 127 -0.34 -9.73 5.89
CA PRO A 127 -1.38 -9.74 6.90
C PRO A 127 -0.81 -9.77 8.33
N SER A 128 -1.48 -9.08 9.25
CA SER A 128 -1.29 -9.23 10.70
C SER A 128 -1.85 -10.57 11.18
N ARG A 129 -1.70 -10.89 12.47
CA ARG A 129 -2.33 -12.08 13.03
C ARG A 129 -3.85 -11.92 13.06
N LEU A 130 -4.55 -12.97 12.63
CA LEU A 130 -6.01 -13.06 12.66
C LEU A 130 -6.43 -14.15 13.63
N ASN A 131 -7.55 -13.95 14.32
CA ASN A 131 -8.21 -14.96 15.17
C ASN A 131 -9.28 -15.76 14.40
N GLY A 132 -9.01 -16.08 13.14
CA GLY A 132 -9.94 -16.67 12.19
C GLY A 132 -10.36 -15.67 11.11
N ASN A 133 -10.97 -16.17 10.03
CA ASN A 133 -11.38 -15.33 8.89
C ASN A 133 -12.47 -14.31 9.25
N ASP A 134 -13.33 -14.65 10.21
CA ASP A 134 -14.44 -13.79 10.66
C ASP A 134 -13.98 -12.70 11.65
N SER A 135 -12.67 -12.64 12.00
CA SER A 135 -12.14 -11.66 12.93
C SER A 135 -11.79 -10.31 12.31
N VAL A 136 -11.93 -10.17 10.98
CA VAL A 136 -11.65 -8.90 10.28
C VAL A 136 -12.88 -8.01 10.36
N PRO A 137 -12.85 -6.92 11.14
CA PRO A 137 -14.00 -6.02 11.27
C PRO A 137 -14.18 -5.22 9.97
N ILE A 138 -15.38 -5.27 9.41
CA ILE A 138 -15.75 -4.42 8.26
C ILE A 138 -16.01 -3.00 8.76
N ALA A 139 -15.58 -2.00 8.00
CA ALA A 139 -15.73 -0.61 8.35
C ALA A 139 -17.21 -0.20 8.46
N ASP A 140 -17.60 0.38 9.59
CA ASP A 140 -18.93 0.92 9.81
C ASP A 140 -18.93 2.44 9.60
N TYR A 141 -19.50 2.87 8.48
CA TYR A 141 -19.60 4.30 8.13
C TYR A 141 -20.89 4.96 8.62
N GLY A 142 -21.68 4.26 9.42
CA GLY A 142 -22.96 4.74 9.94
C GLY A 142 -24.08 4.78 8.90
N SER A 143 -25.24 5.32 9.31
CA SER A 143 -26.49 5.30 8.56
C SER A 143 -26.69 6.50 7.61
N SER A 144 -25.68 7.36 7.44
CA SER A 144 -25.74 8.45 6.46
C SER A 144 -25.77 7.91 5.03
N ASN A 145 -26.27 8.71 4.07
CA ASN A 145 -26.28 8.33 2.66
C ASN A 145 -24.88 7.96 2.15
N VAL A 146 -23.85 8.68 2.58
CA VAL A 146 -22.43 8.40 2.24
C VAL A 146 -21.98 7.10 2.90
N GLY A 147 -22.34 6.88 4.18
CA GLY A 147 -22.05 5.64 4.89
C GLY A 147 -22.70 4.43 4.21
N THR A 148 -23.96 4.54 3.84
CA THR A 148 -24.69 3.49 3.12
C THR A 148 -24.06 3.17 1.76
N MET A 149 -23.61 4.19 1.01
CA MET A 149 -22.90 3.98 -0.26
C MET A 149 -21.57 3.22 -0.08
N LYS A 150 -20.80 3.53 0.95
CA LYS A 150 -19.54 2.81 1.24
C LYS A 150 -19.73 1.36 1.68
N HIS A 151 -20.90 0.98 2.17
CA HIS A 151 -21.24 -0.42 2.47
C HIS A 151 -21.55 -1.26 1.22
N VAL A 152 -21.79 -0.64 0.08
CA VAL A 152 -22.18 -1.32 -1.19
C VAL A 152 -20.97 -1.65 -2.06
N TYR A 153 -19.84 -1.02 -1.80
CA TYR A 153 -18.57 -1.22 -2.51
C TYR A 153 -17.54 -1.88 -1.60
#